data_db2a38fbcf4f9b7e7919a61e8a22204a
#
_entry.id   db2a38fbcf4f9b7e7919a61e8a22204a
#
_cell.length_a   1.000
_cell.length_b   1.000
_cell.length_c   1.000
_cell.angle_alpha   90.00
_cell.angle_beta   90.00
_cell.angle_gamma   90.00
#
_symmetry.space_group_name_H-M   'P 1'
#
loop_
_entity.id
_entity.type
_entity.pdbx_description
1 polymer ?
#
loop_
_entity_poly.entity_id
_entity_poly.type
_entity_poly.pdbx_seq_one_letter_code
_entity_poly.pdbx_strand_id
1 'polypeptide(L)'
;MRKDNRDLSKDRAELRDDREDCKEGNKADCKDISKDKKDIANDKKDAAVDRKDLRADNRDISKDKQDLYKDRKDLHADNRDIHKDKKDLKKDRKDARKDKADIKKDKQDLRRDRRRG
;
A
#
# COMPACT_ATOMS: atom_id res chain seq x y z
N MET A 1 -15.42 15.19 3.24
CA MET A 1 -16.54 15.10 2.27
C MET A 1 -17.94 15.03 2.88
N ARG A 2 -18.24 14.12 3.79
CA ARG A 2 -19.60 14.07 4.41
C ARG A 2 -19.87 15.27 5.34
N LYS A 3 -18.86 15.82 6.03
CA LYS A 3 -18.98 17.02 6.84
C LYS A 3 -19.23 18.24 5.95
N ASP A 4 -18.40 18.45 4.93
CA ASP A 4 -18.44 19.63 4.05
C ASP A 4 -19.78 19.73 3.31
N ASN A 5 -20.34 18.60 2.89
CA ASN A 5 -21.68 18.58 2.27
C ASN A 5 -22.81 18.89 3.26
N ARG A 6 -22.64 18.53 4.55
CA ARG A 6 -23.62 18.90 5.60
C ARG A 6 -23.52 20.38 5.93
N ASP A 7 -22.31 20.90 5.99
CA ASP A 7 -22.07 22.32 6.30
C ASP A 7 -22.61 23.20 5.16
N LEU A 8 -22.31 22.84 3.91
CA LEU A 8 -22.92 23.49 2.73
C LEU A 8 -24.46 23.44 2.73
N SER A 9 -25.05 22.35 3.22
CA SER A 9 -26.51 22.23 3.29
C SER A 9 -27.10 23.13 4.35
N LYS A 10 -26.42 23.27 5.52
CA LYS A 10 -26.82 24.19 6.58
C LYS A 10 -26.71 25.64 6.12
N ASP A 11 -25.56 26.04 5.57
CA ASP A 11 -25.34 27.40 5.13
C ASP A 11 -26.33 27.84 4.05
N ARG A 12 -26.75 26.91 3.19
CA ARG A 12 -27.81 27.17 2.21
C ARG A 12 -29.19 27.35 2.84
N ALA A 13 -29.46 26.62 3.91
CA ALA A 13 -30.72 26.77 4.66
C ALA A 13 -30.73 28.12 5.38
N GLU A 14 -29.68 28.46 6.11
CA GLU A 14 -29.51 29.73 6.78
C GLU A 14 -29.63 30.91 5.80
N LEU A 15 -28.95 30.85 4.64
CA LEU A 15 -29.09 31.86 3.59
C LEU A 15 -30.52 32.02 3.08
N ARG A 16 -31.31 30.93 3.06
CA ARG A 16 -32.70 30.98 2.62
C ARG A 16 -33.55 31.73 3.64
N ASP A 17 -33.36 31.37 4.92
CA ASP A 17 -34.09 31.97 6.04
C ASP A 17 -33.74 33.47 6.15
N ASP A 18 -32.46 33.86 6.09
CA ASP A 18 -32.03 35.24 6.11
C ASP A 18 -32.59 36.05 4.94
N ARG A 19 -32.79 35.43 3.77
CA ARG A 19 -33.43 36.08 2.63
C ARG A 19 -34.91 36.33 2.85
N GLU A 20 -35.61 35.47 3.51
CA GLU A 20 -37.03 35.64 3.85
C GLU A 20 -37.16 36.76 4.90
N ASP A 21 -36.37 36.69 5.96
CA ASP A 21 -36.36 37.67 7.04
C ASP A 21 -35.92 39.08 6.56
N CYS A 22 -34.96 39.14 5.62
CA CYS A 22 -34.58 40.36 4.95
C CYS A 22 -35.70 40.98 4.14
N LYS A 23 -36.53 40.19 3.46
CA LYS A 23 -37.70 40.66 2.72
C LYS A 23 -38.77 41.21 3.67
N GLU A 24 -38.89 40.70 4.87
CA GLU A 24 -39.80 41.16 5.92
C GLU A 24 -39.32 42.44 6.63
N GLY A 25 -38.13 42.93 6.27
CA GLY A 25 -37.62 44.23 6.73
C GLY A 25 -36.57 44.16 7.84
N ASN A 26 -36.07 42.96 8.16
CA ASN A 26 -34.98 42.81 9.12
C ASN A 26 -33.64 43.19 8.47
N LYS A 27 -33.10 44.38 8.82
CA LYS A 27 -31.86 44.90 8.26
C LYS A 27 -30.60 44.13 8.71
N ALA A 28 -30.66 43.44 9.83
CA ALA A 28 -29.55 42.62 10.32
C ALA A 28 -29.33 41.40 9.39
N ASP A 29 -30.42 40.70 9.07
CA ASP A 29 -30.40 39.49 8.22
C ASP A 29 -29.99 39.86 6.77
N CYS A 30 -30.33 41.06 6.30
CA CYS A 30 -29.87 41.58 5.01
C CYS A 30 -28.33 41.70 4.94
N LYS A 31 -27.66 42.01 6.04
CA LYS A 31 -26.17 42.06 6.09
C LYS A 31 -25.56 40.67 6.14
N ASP A 32 -26.20 39.74 6.83
CA ASP A 32 -25.71 38.36 7.00
C ASP A 32 -25.76 37.57 5.69
N ILE A 33 -26.72 37.86 4.79
CA ILE A 33 -26.76 37.29 3.44
C ILE A 33 -25.42 37.41 2.69
N SER A 34 -24.73 38.56 2.82
CA SER A 34 -23.44 38.75 2.15
C SER A 34 -22.33 37.87 2.74
N LYS A 35 -22.38 37.67 4.05
CA LYS A 35 -21.44 36.81 4.78
C LYS A 35 -21.67 35.33 4.40
N ASP A 36 -22.90 34.86 4.46
CA ASP A 36 -23.30 33.49 4.14
C ASP A 36 -22.92 33.10 2.70
N LYS A 37 -23.09 34.04 1.76
CA LYS A 37 -22.65 33.81 0.38
C LYS A 37 -21.15 33.61 0.27
N LYS A 38 -20.34 34.36 1.07
CA LYS A 38 -18.89 34.17 1.10
C LYS A 38 -18.50 32.84 1.71
N ASP A 39 -19.15 32.48 2.79
CA ASP A 39 -18.87 31.19 3.49
C ASP A 39 -19.22 30.02 2.59
N ILE A 40 -20.37 30.03 1.93
CA ILE A 40 -20.75 29.02 0.91
C ILE A 40 -19.71 28.98 -0.24
N ALA A 41 -19.19 30.11 -0.68
CA ALA A 41 -18.19 30.15 -1.75
C ALA A 41 -16.85 29.53 -1.30
N ASN A 42 -16.45 29.77 -0.05
CA ASN A 42 -15.25 29.16 0.54
C ASN A 42 -15.42 27.65 0.70
N ASP A 43 -16.53 27.19 1.27
CA ASP A 43 -16.81 25.76 1.44
C ASP A 43 -16.83 25.00 0.11
N LYS A 44 -17.34 25.63 -0.95
CA LYS A 44 -17.26 25.07 -2.30
C LYS A 44 -15.83 24.92 -2.80
N LYS A 45 -14.95 25.88 -2.50
CA LYS A 45 -13.54 25.82 -2.87
C LYS A 45 -12.84 24.69 -2.11
N ASP A 46 -13.08 24.61 -0.82
CA ASP A 46 -12.48 23.58 0.03
C ASP A 46 -12.95 22.18 -0.39
N ALA A 47 -14.23 21.99 -0.66
CA ALA A 47 -14.75 20.76 -1.22
C ALA A 47 -14.15 20.39 -2.59
N ALA A 48 -13.78 21.38 -3.41
CA ALA A 48 -13.11 21.14 -4.69
C ALA A 48 -11.66 20.70 -4.51
N VAL A 49 -10.96 21.26 -3.53
CA VAL A 49 -9.59 20.83 -3.14
C VAL A 49 -9.62 19.39 -2.62
N ASP A 50 -10.49 19.10 -1.67
CA ASP A 50 -10.64 17.75 -1.10
C ASP A 50 -10.92 16.69 -2.17
N ARG A 51 -11.71 17.03 -3.20
CA ARG A 51 -11.95 16.12 -4.32
C ARG A 51 -10.70 15.87 -5.16
N LYS A 52 -9.83 16.88 -5.32
CA LYS A 52 -8.56 16.70 -6.04
C LYS A 52 -7.63 15.79 -5.25
N ASP A 53 -7.51 16.04 -3.96
CA ASP A 53 -6.65 15.26 -3.08
C ASP A 53 -7.11 13.79 -3.02
N LEU A 54 -8.41 13.56 -2.89
CA LEU A 54 -8.97 12.21 -2.94
C LEU A 54 -8.69 11.49 -4.28
N ARG A 55 -8.69 12.21 -5.39
CA ARG A 55 -8.32 11.62 -6.69
C ARG A 55 -6.84 11.29 -6.78
N ALA A 56 -5.97 12.11 -6.17
CA ALA A 56 -4.54 11.84 -6.08
C ALA A 56 -4.29 10.59 -5.22
N ASP A 57 -4.87 10.53 -4.03
CA ASP A 57 -4.76 9.39 -3.12
C ASP A 57 -5.22 8.08 -3.78
N ASN A 58 -6.33 8.12 -4.52
CA ASN A 58 -6.82 6.94 -5.23
C ASN A 58 -5.85 6.45 -6.33
N ARG A 59 -5.14 7.37 -7.00
CA ARG A 59 -4.09 7.00 -7.97
C ARG A 59 -2.89 6.36 -7.28
N ASP A 60 -2.49 6.90 -6.15
CA ASP A 60 -1.36 6.38 -5.40
C ASP A 60 -1.67 5.00 -4.82
N ILE A 61 -2.86 4.80 -4.25
CA ILE A 61 -3.36 3.47 -3.84
C ILE A 61 -3.35 2.48 -5.01
N SER A 62 -3.70 2.93 -6.22
CA SER A 62 -3.68 2.05 -7.41
C SER A 62 -2.26 1.63 -7.78
N LYS A 63 -1.28 2.54 -7.70
CA LYS A 63 0.14 2.24 -7.92
C LYS A 63 0.67 1.27 -6.87
N ASP A 64 0.40 1.55 -5.60
CA ASP A 64 0.82 0.69 -4.48
C ASP A 64 0.30 -0.75 -4.62
N LYS A 65 -0.94 -0.90 -5.09
CA LYS A 65 -1.50 -2.23 -5.39
C LYS A 65 -0.77 -2.95 -6.52
N GLN A 66 -0.34 -2.22 -7.55
CA GLN A 66 0.42 -2.80 -8.65
C GLN A 66 1.82 -3.24 -8.18
N ASP A 67 2.46 -2.41 -7.37
CA ASP A 67 3.78 -2.72 -6.84
C ASP A 67 3.72 -3.90 -5.87
N LEU A 68 2.73 -3.95 -4.99
CA LEU A 68 2.49 -5.11 -4.13
C LEU A 68 2.25 -6.40 -4.93
N TYR A 69 1.60 -6.31 -6.09
CA TYR A 69 1.41 -7.47 -6.97
C TYR A 69 2.73 -7.96 -7.58
N LYS A 70 3.61 -7.04 -7.98
CA LYS A 70 4.96 -7.38 -8.48
C LYS A 70 5.80 -8.04 -7.37
N ASP A 71 5.83 -7.42 -6.18
CA ASP A 71 6.56 -7.95 -5.03
C ASP A 71 6.11 -9.38 -4.66
N ARG A 72 4.82 -9.65 -4.75
CA ARG A 72 4.30 -11.01 -4.55
C ARG A 72 4.80 -12.00 -5.61
N LYS A 73 4.88 -11.57 -6.87
CA LYS A 73 5.44 -12.41 -7.93
C LYS A 73 6.90 -12.75 -7.69
N ASP A 74 7.68 -11.74 -7.32
CA ASP A 74 9.09 -11.89 -7.04
C ASP A 74 9.32 -12.81 -5.83
N LEU A 75 8.56 -12.63 -4.76
CA LEU A 75 8.58 -13.52 -3.61
C LEU A 75 8.26 -14.97 -3.97
N HIS A 76 7.32 -15.20 -4.89
CA HIS A 76 7.02 -16.55 -5.37
C HIS A 76 8.16 -17.15 -6.21
N ALA A 77 8.87 -16.33 -6.98
CA ALA A 77 10.04 -16.76 -7.73
C ALA A 77 11.18 -17.13 -6.77
N ASP A 78 11.49 -16.27 -5.82
CA ASP A 78 12.51 -16.49 -4.79
C ASP A 78 12.25 -17.77 -3.99
N ASN A 79 11.02 -18.00 -3.58
CA ASN A 79 10.64 -19.23 -2.87
C ASN A 79 10.89 -20.49 -3.71
N ARG A 80 10.66 -20.44 -5.01
CA ARG A 80 10.95 -21.56 -5.92
C ARG A 80 12.46 -21.81 -6.03
N ASP A 81 13.24 -20.74 -6.11
CA ASP A 81 14.69 -20.85 -6.21
C ASP A 81 15.29 -21.37 -4.90
N ILE A 82 14.86 -20.89 -3.74
CA ILE A 82 15.22 -21.46 -2.44
C ILE A 82 14.89 -22.96 -2.37
N HIS A 83 13.77 -23.38 -2.94
CA HIS A 83 13.39 -24.80 -2.95
C HIS A 83 14.33 -25.64 -3.83
N LYS A 84 14.77 -25.12 -4.98
CA LYS A 84 15.77 -25.76 -5.84
C LYS A 84 17.11 -25.88 -5.10
N ASP A 85 17.58 -24.76 -4.53
CA ASP A 85 18.84 -24.70 -3.80
C ASP A 85 18.87 -25.73 -2.63
N LYS A 86 17.76 -25.87 -1.91
CA LYS A 86 17.64 -26.89 -0.87
C LYS A 86 17.76 -28.32 -1.41
N LYS A 87 17.21 -28.59 -2.61
CA LYS A 87 17.36 -29.90 -3.25
C LYS A 87 18.79 -30.16 -3.67
N ASP A 88 19.43 -29.17 -4.26
CA ASP A 88 20.81 -29.26 -4.72
C ASP A 88 21.76 -29.46 -3.53
N LEU A 89 21.58 -28.70 -2.47
CA LEU A 89 22.33 -28.86 -1.23
C LEU A 89 22.16 -30.28 -0.62
N LYS A 90 20.95 -30.84 -0.71
CA LYS A 90 20.71 -32.22 -0.24
C LYS A 90 21.44 -33.26 -1.10
N LYS A 91 21.53 -33.01 -2.39
CA LYS A 91 22.30 -33.85 -3.33
C LYS A 91 23.80 -33.77 -3.03
N ASP A 92 24.32 -32.56 -2.94
CA ASP A 92 25.73 -32.33 -2.62
C ASP A 92 26.17 -32.99 -1.31
N ARG A 93 25.30 -32.93 -0.30
CA ARG A 93 25.55 -33.64 0.97
C ARG A 93 25.62 -35.16 0.82
N LYS A 94 24.82 -35.73 -0.08
CA LYS A 94 24.88 -37.18 -0.36
C LYS A 94 26.19 -37.54 -1.08
N ASP A 95 26.58 -36.71 -2.05
CA ASP A 95 27.79 -36.96 -2.83
C ASP A 95 29.03 -36.79 -1.93
N ALA A 96 29.08 -35.76 -1.08
CA ALA A 96 30.14 -35.62 -0.09
C ALA A 96 30.26 -36.80 0.90
N ARG A 97 29.12 -37.45 1.24
CA ARG A 97 29.15 -38.65 2.07
C ARG A 97 29.74 -39.85 1.32
N LYS A 98 29.45 -40.01 0.03
CA LYS A 98 30.02 -41.05 -0.82
C LYS A 98 31.54 -40.87 -0.93
N ASP A 99 31.96 -39.67 -1.31
CA ASP A 99 33.37 -39.33 -1.43
C ASP A 99 34.15 -39.62 -0.15
N LYS A 100 33.57 -39.28 0.99
CA LYS A 100 34.16 -39.59 2.30
C LYS A 100 34.28 -41.07 2.56
N ALA A 101 33.31 -41.88 2.11
CA ALA A 101 33.36 -43.31 2.22
C ALA A 101 34.44 -43.92 1.31
N ASP A 102 34.54 -43.42 0.09
CA ASP A 102 35.55 -43.87 -0.88
C ASP A 102 36.97 -43.54 -0.41
N ILE A 103 37.21 -42.33 0.08
CA ILE A 103 38.49 -41.94 0.71
C ILE A 103 38.82 -42.87 1.85
N LYS A 104 37.87 -43.30 2.64
CA LYS A 104 38.09 -44.25 3.74
C LYS A 104 38.51 -45.63 3.23
N LYS A 105 37.94 -46.13 2.15
CA LYS A 105 38.34 -47.38 1.50
C LYS A 105 39.76 -47.27 0.95
N ASP A 106 40.04 -46.25 0.19
CA ASP A 106 41.34 -46.02 -0.41
C ASP A 106 42.44 -46.00 0.65
N LYS A 107 42.20 -45.35 1.78
CA LYS A 107 43.12 -45.34 2.90
C LYS A 107 43.31 -46.74 3.50
N GLN A 108 42.28 -47.58 3.54
CA GLN A 108 42.41 -48.95 4.04
C GLN A 108 43.20 -49.81 3.06
N ASP A 109 42.96 -49.67 1.76
CA ASP A 109 43.67 -50.40 0.74
C ASP A 109 45.17 -50.02 0.70
N LEU A 110 45.49 -48.75 0.75
CA LEU A 110 46.87 -48.28 0.90
C LEU A 110 47.59 -48.86 2.13
N ARG A 111 46.89 -49.03 3.25
CA ARG A 111 47.47 -49.64 4.44
C ARG A 111 47.68 -51.16 4.25
N ARG A 112 46.85 -51.83 3.52
CA ARG A 112 47.02 -53.28 3.19
C ARG A 112 48.20 -53.47 2.27
N ASP A 113 48.33 -52.65 1.24
CA ASP A 113 49.41 -52.76 0.28
C ASP A 113 50.79 -52.49 0.93
N ARG A 114 50.84 -51.49 1.82
CA ARG A 114 52.07 -51.24 2.59
C ARG A 114 52.51 -52.40 3.52
N ARG A 115 51.56 -53.27 3.95
CA ARG A 115 51.87 -54.41 4.78
C ARG A 115 52.28 -55.62 3.95
N ARG A 116 51.98 -55.63 2.65
CA ARG A 116 52.29 -56.73 1.72
C ARG A 116 53.64 -56.55 1.00
N GLY A 117 54.10 -55.33 0.92
CA GLY A 117 55.40 -54.97 0.37
C GLY A 117 56.42 -54.91 1.46
#